data_43d62166ec605cba08648728554f09e4
#
_entry.id   43d62166ec605cba08648728554f09e4
#
_cell.length_a   1.000
_cell.length_b   1.000
_cell.length_c   1.000
_cell.angle_alpha   90.00
_cell.angle_beta   90.00
_cell.angle_gamma   90.00
#
_symmetry.space_group_name_H-M   'P 1'
#
loop_
_entity.id
_entity.type
_entity.pdbx_description
1 polymer ?
#
loop_
_entity_poly.entity_id
_entity_poly.type
_entity_poly.pdbx_seq_one_letter_code
_entity_poly.pdbx_strand_id
1 'polypeptide(L)'
;MNFDRIYEFRFRGIDESKKRITWEEIAAFIYKKLGKPNAILDPAAGKCELINAIKSEEKWAVDLNDYFIKKYVTAGVKIVVGDIFKVELPENYFDGVFVSNFLEHLNSQEEVAAFLEKMYGSIRPGGRIAIMGPNFKYAYRSYFDFADHTVVLSELGVAEHIYGAGFELENIHPRFLPLSFRGGMPVSRFLVKTYLSMPFAWKIFGKQFLVVARKP
;
A
#
# COMPACT_ATOMS: atom_id res chain seq x y z
N MET A 1 -20.22 -6.55 7.81
CA MET A 1 -19.20 -7.62 7.81
C MET A 1 -18.34 -7.49 9.07
N ASN A 2 -17.93 -8.59 9.71
CA ASN A 2 -17.04 -8.52 10.88
C ASN A 2 -15.59 -8.63 10.43
N PHE A 3 -14.97 -7.48 10.17
CA PHE A 3 -13.61 -7.42 9.65
C PHE A 3 -12.56 -7.96 10.62
N ASP A 4 -12.74 -7.80 11.94
CA ASP A 4 -11.77 -8.30 12.94
C ASP A 4 -11.62 -9.82 12.84
N ARG A 5 -12.73 -10.55 12.74
CA ARG A 5 -12.70 -12.01 12.58
C ARG A 5 -12.13 -12.45 11.24
N ILE A 6 -12.39 -11.68 10.16
CA ILE A 6 -11.82 -11.95 8.83
C ILE A 6 -10.30 -11.78 8.88
N TYR A 7 -9.81 -10.70 9.48
CA TYR A 7 -8.38 -10.46 9.62
C TYR A 7 -7.70 -11.46 10.56
N GLU A 8 -8.34 -11.85 11.66
CA GLU A 8 -7.85 -12.92 12.53
C GLU A 8 -7.66 -14.23 11.75
N PHE A 9 -8.65 -14.63 10.97
CA PHE A 9 -8.56 -15.82 10.09
C PHE A 9 -7.47 -15.65 9.02
N ARG A 10 -7.43 -14.49 8.36
CA ARG A 10 -6.50 -14.16 7.27
C ARG A 10 -5.04 -14.21 7.72
N PHE A 11 -4.74 -13.74 8.91
CA PHE A 11 -3.37 -13.64 9.42
C PHE A 11 -2.99 -14.78 10.37
N ARG A 12 -3.83 -15.77 10.53
CA ARG A 12 -3.57 -16.93 11.39
C ARG A 12 -2.33 -17.70 10.91
N GLY A 13 -1.39 -17.93 11.82
CA GLY A 13 -0.16 -18.70 11.55
C GLY A 13 0.92 -17.96 10.75
N ILE A 14 0.77 -16.66 10.52
CA ILE A 14 1.85 -15.86 9.93
C ILE A 14 2.90 -15.56 10.99
N ASP A 15 4.17 -15.81 10.66
CA ASP A 15 5.32 -15.46 11.48
C ASP A 15 5.55 -13.94 11.43
N GLU A 16 5.19 -13.25 12.50
CA GLU A 16 5.28 -11.78 12.59
C GLU A 16 6.74 -11.29 12.49
N SER A 17 7.73 -12.10 12.89
CA SER A 17 9.15 -11.73 12.77
C SER A 17 9.60 -11.68 11.30
N LYS A 18 9.21 -12.67 10.51
CA LYS A 18 9.47 -12.72 9.07
C LYS A 18 8.73 -11.61 8.34
N LYS A 19 7.48 -11.36 8.73
CA LYS A 19 6.67 -10.28 8.19
C LYS A 19 7.32 -8.93 8.42
N ARG A 20 7.80 -8.66 9.63
CA ARG A 20 8.50 -7.43 9.98
C ARG A 20 9.76 -7.22 9.11
N ILE A 21 10.63 -8.24 8.99
CA ILE A 21 11.82 -8.17 8.14
C ILE A 21 11.44 -7.82 6.70
N THR A 22 10.38 -8.44 6.17
CA THR A 22 9.91 -8.20 4.81
C THR A 22 9.45 -6.74 4.64
N TRP A 23 8.66 -6.22 5.56
CA TRP A 23 8.16 -4.86 5.48
C TRP A 23 9.24 -3.80 5.69
N GLU A 24 10.27 -4.07 6.49
CA GLU A 24 11.44 -3.19 6.62
C GLU A 24 12.16 -3.00 5.27
N GLU A 25 12.34 -4.07 4.49
CA GLU A 25 12.97 -3.98 3.17
C GLU A 25 12.02 -3.36 2.12
N ILE A 26 10.72 -3.68 2.17
CA ILE A 26 9.71 -3.03 1.32
C ILE A 26 9.68 -1.53 1.61
N ALA A 27 9.63 -1.13 2.88
CA ALA A 27 9.63 0.27 3.28
C ALA A 27 10.87 1.02 2.80
N ALA A 28 12.05 0.40 2.89
CA ALA A 28 13.28 0.98 2.38
C ALA A 28 13.27 1.14 0.84
N PHE A 29 12.65 0.21 0.13
CA PHE A 29 12.46 0.28 -1.32
C PHE A 29 11.47 1.39 -1.70
N ILE A 30 10.30 1.41 -1.07
CA ILE A 30 9.22 2.40 -1.31
C ILE A 30 9.70 3.81 -0.95
N TYR A 31 10.46 3.98 0.14
CA TYR A 31 11.05 5.25 0.54
C TYR A 31 11.88 5.89 -0.59
N LYS A 32 12.67 5.07 -1.28
CA LYS A 32 13.44 5.52 -2.46
C LYS A 32 12.54 5.85 -3.65
N LYS A 33 11.52 5.03 -3.91
CA LYS A 33 10.58 5.24 -5.01
C LYS A 33 9.75 6.52 -4.84
N LEU A 34 9.40 6.85 -3.61
CA LEU A 34 8.72 8.10 -3.26
C LEU A 34 9.65 9.33 -3.22
N GLY A 35 10.95 9.17 -3.55
CA GLY A 35 11.90 10.29 -3.54
C GLY A 35 12.39 10.68 -2.15
N LYS A 36 12.36 9.76 -1.18
CA LYS A 36 12.76 9.95 0.23
C LYS A 36 11.91 11.03 0.93
N PRO A 37 10.61 10.82 1.06
CA PRO A 37 9.68 11.78 1.64
C PRO A 37 10.04 12.11 3.09
N ASN A 38 9.96 13.41 3.46
CA ASN A 38 10.06 13.85 4.83
C ASN A 38 8.74 13.62 5.56
N ALA A 39 7.63 14.06 4.97
CA ALA A 39 6.28 13.82 5.44
C ALA A 39 5.59 12.75 4.59
N ILE A 40 5.14 11.66 5.21
CA ILE A 40 4.47 10.55 4.52
C ILE A 40 3.12 10.22 5.14
N LEU A 41 2.17 9.85 4.28
CA LEU A 41 0.85 9.33 4.65
C LEU A 41 0.69 7.87 4.21
N ASP A 42 0.19 7.04 5.13
CA ASP A 42 -0.41 5.74 4.86
C ASP A 42 -1.92 5.87 5.12
N PRO A 43 -2.76 5.98 4.07
CA PRO A 43 -4.18 6.32 4.21
C PRO A 43 -5.07 5.12 4.55
N ALA A 44 -4.51 3.91 4.63
CA ALA A 44 -5.20 2.68 5.03
C ALA A 44 -4.20 1.74 5.71
N ALA A 45 -3.70 2.18 6.87
CA ALA A 45 -2.48 1.65 7.47
C ALA A 45 -2.62 0.22 8.05
N GLY A 46 -3.82 -0.26 8.30
CA GLY A 46 -4.08 -1.59 8.85
C GLY A 46 -3.25 -1.88 10.09
N LYS A 47 -2.32 -2.85 9.98
CA LYS A 47 -1.37 -3.19 11.05
C LYS A 47 -0.12 -2.29 11.08
N CYS A 48 -0.11 -1.19 10.37
CA CYS A 48 0.95 -0.17 10.37
C CYS A 48 2.35 -0.68 9.93
N GLU A 49 2.43 -1.77 9.17
CA GLU A 49 3.70 -2.40 8.85
C GLU A 49 4.66 -1.46 8.11
N LEU A 50 4.17 -0.77 7.07
CA LEU A 50 5.02 0.14 6.31
C LEU A 50 5.32 1.40 7.13
N ILE A 51 4.30 2.04 7.68
CA ILE A 51 4.45 3.34 8.33
C ILE A 51 5.36 3.27 9.55
N ASN A 52 5.38 2.13 10.26
CA ASN A 52 6.31 1.89 11.35
C ASN A 52 7.77 1.73 10.86
N ALA A 53 7.96 1.13 9.69
CA ALA A 53 9.28 0.76 9.17
C ALA A 53 9.94 1.85 8.31
N ILE A 54 9.16 2.77 7.74
CA ILE A 54 9.68 3.80 6.82
C ILE A 54 10.47 4.87 7.56
N LYS A 55 11.52 5.42 6.89
CA LYS A 55 12.48 6.38 7.48
C LYS A 55 12.09 7.85 7.31
N SER A 56 10.81 8.16 7.18
CA SER A 56 10.33 9.55 7.14
C SER A 56 10.35 10.16 8.55
N GLU A 57 10.60 11.46 8.65
CA GLU A 57 10.60 12.19 9.92
C GLU A 57 9.17 12.37 10.43
N GLU A 58 8.27 12.72 9.54
CA GLU A 58 6.85 12.91 9.85
C GLU A 58 6.01 11.81 9.21
N LYS A 59 5.31 11.05 10.03
CA LYS A 59 4.55 9.87 9.63
C LYS A 59 3.12 9.96 10.08
N TRP A 60 2.19 9.82 9.13
CA TRP A 60 0.76 9.81 9.38
C TRP A 60 0.15 8.49 8.94
N ALA A 61 -0.71 7.96 9.77
CA ALA A 61 -1.47 6.75 9.51
C ALA A 61 -2.95 7.02 9.68
N VAL A 62 -3.75 6.69 8.66
CA VAL A 62 -5.22 6.69 8.74
C VAL A 62 -5.71 5.27 8.67
N ASP A 63 -6.67 4.90 9.48
CA ASP A 63 -7.39 3.64 9.35
C ASP A 63 -8.78 3.74 9.98
N LEU A 64 -9.74 3.02 9.42
CA LEU A 64 -11.09 2.90 9.97
C LEU A 64 -11.10 2.03 11.23
N ASN A 65 -10.18 1.07 11.33
CA ASN A 65 -10.11 0.13 12.45
C ASN A 65 -9.26 0.68 13.60
N ASP A 66 -9.95 1.30 14.56
CA ASP A 66 -9.34 1.88 15.77
C ASP A 66 -8.51 0.88 16.57
N TYR A 67 -8.97 -0.37 16.68
CA TYR A 67 -8.28 -1.40 17.43
C TYR A 67 -6.93 -1.76 16.80
N PHE A 68 -6.89 -1.97 15.49
CA PHE A 68 -5.63 -2.35 14.83
C PHE A 68 -4.63 -1.21 14.81
N ILE A 69 -5.04 -0.02 14.42
CA ILE A 69 -4.11 1.10 14.32
C ILE A 69 -3.48 1.43 15.68
N LYS A 70 -4.28 1.46 16.75
CA LYS A 70 -3.76 1.72 18.11
C LYS A 70 -2.89 0.59 18.66
N LYS A 71 -3.20 -0.67 18.29
CA LYS A 71 -2.44 -1.83 18.77
C LYS A 71 -1.06 -1.95 18.13
N TYR A 72 -0.94 -1.62 16.86
CA TYR A 72 0.27 -1.91 16.08
C TYR A 72 1.14 -0.70 15.77
N VAL A 73 0.62 0.51 15.90
CA VAL A 73 1.40 1.74 15.65
C VAL A 73 2.54 1.89 16.64
N THR A 74 3.69 2.35 16.14
CA THR A 74 4.84 2.71 16.98
C THR A 74 4.84 4.19 17.35
N ALA A 75 5.59 4.55 18.39
CA ALA A 75 5.76 5.96 18.77
C ALA A 75 6.29 6.82 17.61
N GLY A 76 5.83 8.06 17.55
CA GLY A 76 6.23 9.02 16.51
C GLY A 76 5.40 8.97 15.23
N VAL A 77 4.36 8.12 15.15
CA VAL A 77 3.38 8.14 14.06
C VAL A 77 2.13 8.87 14.53
N LYS A 78 1.70 9.88 13.78
CA LYS A 78 0.42 10.56 14.01
C LYS A 78 -0.71 9.70 13.44
N ILE A 79 -1.63 9.28 14.30
CA ILE A 79 -2.78 8.46 13.91
C ILE A 79 -4.05 9.31 13.76
N VAL A 80 -4.83 9.00 12.73
CA VAL A 80 -6.17 9.52 12.51
C VAL A 80 -7.11 8.33 12.33
N VAL A 81 -8.00 8.11 13.29
CA VAL A 81 -8.99 7.03 13.22
C VAL A 81 -10.22 7.53 12.49
N GLY A 82 -10.59 6.89 11.39
CA GLY A 82 -11.77 7.23 10.63
C GLY A 82 -11.75 6.79 9.18
N ASP A 83 -12.89 6.99 8.56
CA ASP A 83 -13.07 6.74 7.13
C ASP A 83 -12.22 7.73 6.31
N ILE A 84 -11.34 7.22 5.46
CA ILE A 84 -10.46 8.05 4.64
C ILE A 84 -11.20 9.07 3.78
N PHE A 85 -12.43 8.79 3.40
CA PHE A 85 -13.26 9.74 2.64
C PHE A 85 -13.78 10.90 3.47
N LYS A 86 -13.86 10.74 4.82
CA LYS A 86 -14.44 11.72 5.75
C LYS A 86 -13.41 12.46 6.60
N VAL A 87 -12.26 11.84 6.86
CA VAL A 87 -11.20 12.48 7.65
C VAL A 87 -10.65 13.69 6.91
N GLU A 88 -10.36 14.75 7.64
CA GLU A 88 -9.68 15.91 7.09
C GLU A 88 -8.18 15.65 7.03
N LEU A 89 -7.60 15.87 5.85
CA LEU A 89 -6.17 15.83 5.61
C LEU A 89 -5.69 17.23 5.20
N PRO A 90 -4.48 17.62 5.58
CA PRO A 90 -3.94 18.90 5.13
C PRO A 90 -3.72 18.88 3.61
N GLU A 91 -4.03 20.00 2.97
CA GLU A 91 -3.83 20.17 1.53
C GLU A 91 -2.36 20.48 1.21
N ASN A 92 -1.87 19.94 0.08
CA ASN A 92 -0.51 20.19 -0.44
C ASN A 92 0.60 19.97 0.61
N TYR A 93 0.47 18.95 1.41
CA TYR A 93 1.30 18.75 2.59
C TYR A 93 2.28 17.61 2.48
N PHE A 94 1.83 16.43 2.07
CA PHE A 94 2.66 15.23 2.07
C PHE A 94 3.63 15.20 0.90
N ASP A 95 4.90 14.82 1.19
CA ASP A 95 5.90 14.53 0.16
C ASP A 95 5.63 13.18 -0.51
N GLY A 96 5.06 12.25 0.25
CA GLY A 96 4.77 10.92 -0.22
C GLY A 96 3.50 10.34 0.36
N VAL A 97 2.80 9.55 -0.44
CA VAL A 97 1.67 8.71 -0.02
C VAL A 97 1.96 7.29 -0.47
N PHE A 98 1.77 6.32 0.41
CA PHE A 98 1.84 4.91 0.06
C PHE A 98 0.53 4.21 0.36
N VAL A 99 -0.01 3.53 -0.63
CA VAL A 99 -1.27 2.77 -0.56
C VAL A 99 -0.97 1.31 -0.82
N SER A 100 -1.33 0.44 0.11
CA SER A 100 -1.05 -0.99 0.00
C SER A 100 -2.28 -1.83 0.26
N ASN A 101 -2.69 -2.60 -0.74
CA ASN A 101 -3.81 -3.55 -0.61
C ASN A 101 -5.06 -2.91 0.01
N PHE A 102 -5.49 -1.81 -0.58
CA PHE A 102 -6.63 -1.02 -0.12
C PHE A 102 -7.68 -0.81 -1.22
N LEU A 103 -7.26 -0.46 -2.44
CA LEU A 103 -8.20 -0.09 -3.51
C LEU A 103 -9.15 -1.23 -3.89
N GLU A 104 -8.70 -2.47 -3.79
CA GLU A 104 -9.52 -3.66 -4.04
C GLU A 104 -10.67 -3.85 -3.05
N HIS A 105 -10.62 -3.17 -1.90
CA HIS A 105 -11.64 -3.22 -0.85
C HIS A 105 -12.68 -2.09 -0.95
N LEU A 106 -12.49 -1.15 -1.87
CA LEU A 106 -13.47 -0.10 -2.16
C LEU A 106 -14.72 -0.68 -2.86
N ASN A 107 -15.83 0.04 -2.85
CA ASN A 107 -17.10 -0.51 -3.33
C ASN A 107 -17.29 -0.33 -4.85
N SER A 108 -16.57 0.60 -5.47
CA SER A 108 -16.72 0.88 -6.91
C SER A 108 -15.49 1.57 -7.51
N GLN A 109 -15.46 1.68 -8.83
CA GLN A 109 -14.41 2.42 -9.55
C GLN A 109 -14.50 3.94 -9.28
N GLU A 110 -15.71 4.45 -9.02
CA GLU A 110 -15.93 5.84 -8.63
C GLU A 110 -15.31 6.15 -7.26
N GLU A 111 -15.39 5.21 -6.31
CA GLU A 111 -14.70 5.36 -5.03
C GLU A 111 -13.17 5.33 -5.21
N VAL A 112 -12.64 4.52 -6.13
CA VAL A 112 -11.21 4.54 -6.47
C VAL A 112 -10.80 5.91 -7.01
N ALA A 113 -11.58 6.49 -7.92
CA ALA A 113 -11.32 7.82 -8.47
C ALA A 113 -11.36 8.90 -7.37
N ALA A 114 -12.44 8.93 -6.58
CA ALA A 114 -12.60 9.90 -5.48
C ALA A 114 -11.49 9.80 -4.43
N PHE A 115 -11.03 8.57 -4.12
CA PHE A 115 -9.88 8.37 -3.24
C PHE A 115 -8.62 9.01 -3.82
N LEU A 116 -8.34 8.79 -5.10
CA LEU A 116 -7.13 9.32 -5.74
C LEU A 116 -7.17 10.83 -5.89
N GLU A 117 -8.33 11.43 -6.15
CA GLU A 117 -8.52 12.88 -6.13
C GLU A 117 -8.22 13.47 -4.74
N LYS A 118 -8.68 12.81 -3.68
CA LYS A 118 -8.36 13.21 -2.30
C LYS A 118 -6.87 13.12 -2.02
N MET A 119 -6.21 12.05 -2.45
CA MET A 119 -4.75 11.91 -2.30
C MET A 119 -4.01 13.00 -3.10
N TYR A 120 -4.48 13.33 -4.29
CA TYR A 120 -3.92 14.42 -5.09
C TYR A 120 -4.00 15.75 -4.34
N GLY A 121 -5.14 16.08 -3.72
CA GLY A 121 -5.31 17.28 -2.90
C GLY A 121 -4.34 17.36 -1.72
N SER A 122 -4.05 16.22 -1.09
CA SER A 122 -3.21 16.16 0.12
C SER A 122 -1.70 16.15 -0.17
N ILE A 123 -1.28 15.70 -1.35
CA ILE A 123 0.12 15.66 -1.78
C ILE A 123 0.54 17.04 -2.27
N ARG A 124 1.74 17.53 -1.89
CA ARG A 124 2.29 18.78 -2.39
C ARG A 124 2.78 18.66 -3.84
N PRO A 125 2.88 19.78 -4.60
CA PRO A 125 3.54 19.76 -5.90
C PRO A 125 4.94 19.15 -5.81
N GLY A 126 5.27 18.27 -6.76
CA GLY A 126 6.51 17.47 -6.76
C GLY A 126 6.49 16.22 -5.88
N GLY A 127 5.50 16.09 -5.00
CA GLY A 127 5.30 14.90 -4.17
C GLY A 127 4.85 13.68 -4.97
N ARG A 128 4.92 12.49 -4.38
CA ARG A 128 4.67 11.21 -5.07
C ARG A 128 3.65 10.34 -4.35
N ILE A 129 2.95 9.55 -5.14
CA ILE A 129 2.14 8.45 -4.65
C ILE A 129 2.68 7.12 -5.17
N ALA A 130 2.72 6.10 -4.32
CA ALA A 130 3.01 4.73 -4.72
C ALA A 130 1.84 3.83 -4.29
N ILE A 131 1.29 3.08 -5.24
CA ILE A 131 0.13 2.21 -5.02
C ILE A 131 0.51 0.78 -5.35
N MET A 132 0.31 -0.11 -4.39
CA MET A 132 0.55 -1.54 -4.52
C MET A 132 -0.74 -2.30 -4.19
N GLY A 133 -1.07 -3.29 -5.01
CA GLY A 133 -2.24 -4.12 -4.79
C GLY A 133 -2.26 -5.35 -5.68
N PRO A 134 -3.20 -6.28 -5.48
CA PRO A 134 -3.32 -7.48 -6.29
C PRO A 134 -3.66 -7.13 -7.74
N ASN A 135 -2.86 -7.66 -8.66
CA ASN A 135 -3.14 -7.51 -10.08
C ASN A 135 -4.02 -8.66 -10.56
N PHE A 136 -5.25 -8.39 -10.91
CA PHE A 136 -6.20 -9.41 -11.35
C PHE A 136 -5.66 -10.26 -12.52
N LYS A 137 -4.91 -9.66 -13.45
CA LYS A 137 -4.29 -10.38 -14.58
C LYS A 137 -3.42 -11.57 -14.14
N TYR A 138 -2.79 -11.48 -12.96
CA TYR A 138 -1.85 -12.50 -12.45
C TYR A 138 -2.33 -13.17 -11.18
N ALA A 139 -3.36 -12.63 -10.52
CA ALA A 139 -3.92 -13.12 -9.27
C ALA A 139 -5.34 -13.70 -9.42
N TYR A 140 -5.92 -13.74 -10.63
CA TYR A 140 -7.34 -14.06 -10.88
C TYR A 140 -7.84 -15.34 -10.20
N ARG A 141 -6.98 -16.36 -10.09
CA ARG A 141 -7.36 -17.65 -9.46
C ARG A 141 -7.59 -17.53 -7.95
N SER A 142 -6.98 -16.57 -7.30
CA SER A 142 -7.02 -16.37 -5.84
C SER A 142 -7.44 -14.95 -5.45
N TYR A 143 -7.93 -14.15 -6.40
CA TYR A 143 -8.33 -12.77 -6.12
C TYR A 143 -9.51 -12.72 -5.15
N PHE A 144 -10.49 -13.58 -5.35
CA PHE A 144 -11.70 -13.69 -4.55
C PHE A 144 -11.60 -14.73 -3.40
N ASP A 145 -10.40 -15.27 -3.12
CA ASP A 145 -10.14 -15.99 -1.87
C ASP A 145 -10.19 -15.04 -0.65
N PHE A 146 -10.18 -13.74 -0.90
CA PHE A 146 -10.36 -12.68 0.08
C PHE A 146 -11.80 -12.17 0.00
N ALA A 147 -12.58 -12.37 1.09
CA ALA A 147 -14.02 -12.11 1.11
C ALA A 147 -14.40 -10.62 0.95
N ASP A 148 -13.46 -9.73 1.12
CA ASP A 148 -13.60 -8.27 1.07
C ASP A 148 -12.99 -7.63 -0.20
N HIS A 149 -12.58 -8.42 -1.19
CA HIS A 149 -12.22 -7.93 -2.50
C HIS A 149 -13.47 -7.68 -3.34
N THR A 150 -13.74 -6.45 -3.66
CA THR A 150 -14.95 -6.00 -4.38
C THR A 150 -14.62 -5.39 -5.74
N VAL A 151 -13.53 -4.62 -5.82
CA VAL A 151 -13.11 -3.97 -7.07
C VAL A 151 -12.02 -4.77 -7.76
N VAL A 152 -12.24 -5.08 -9.05
CA VAL A 152 -11.24 -5.77 -9.88
C VAL A 152 -10.27 -4.75 -10.45
N LEU A 153 -8.98 -4.90 -10.12
CA LEU A 153 -7.93 -3.96 -10.49
C LEU A 153 -6.83 -4.61 -11.32
N SER A 154 -6.32 -3.85 -12.28
CA SER A 154 -5.07 -4.14 -12.98
C SER A 154 -4.15 -2.92 -12.91
N GLU A 155 -2.87 -3.13 -13.19
CA GLU A 155 -1.89 -2.05 -13.25
C GLU A 155 -2.27 -0.91 -14.19
N LEU A 156 -2.92 -1.24 -15.32
CA LEU A 156 -3.34 -0.23 -16.29
C LEU A 156 -4.58 0.51 -15.83
N GLY A 157 -5.59 -0.19 -15.27
CA GLY A 157 -6.78 0.46 -14.75
C GLY A 157 -6.45 1.43 -13.60
N VAL A 158 -5.54 1.02 -12.71
CA VAL A 158 -5.05 1.92 -11.64
C VAL A 158 -4.26 3.10 -12.23
N ALA A 159 -3.44 2.88 -13.26
CA ALA A 159 -2.71 3.95 -13.93
C ALA A 159 -3.66 4.95 -14.61
N GLU A 160 -4.75 4.51 -15.23
CA GLU A 160 -5.79 5.38 -15.80
C GLU A 160 -6.45 6.25 -14.72
N HIS A 161 -6.82 5.66 -13.58
CA HIS A 161 -7.37 6.42 -12.45
C HIS A 161 -6.39 7.45 -11.88
N ILE A 162 -5.11 7.08 -11.71
CA ILE A 162 -4.04 7.97 -11.25
C ILE A 162 -3.86 9.13 -12.22
N TYR A 163 -3.82 8.86 -13.53
CA TYR A 163 -3.72 9.89 -14.56
C TYR A 163 -4.97 10.78 -14.58
N GLY A 164 -6.16 10.20 -14.45
CA GLY A 164 -7.44 10.92 -14.36
C GLY A 164 -7.50 11.88 -13.16
N ALA A 165 -6.89 11.52 -12.03
CA ALA A 165 -6.78 12.38 -10.85
C ALA A 165 -5.74 13.52 -10.99
N GLY A 166 -4.99 13.58 -12.10
CA GLY A 166 -4.05 14.68 -12.42
C GLY A 166 -2.58 14.38 -12.13
N PHE A 167 -2.22 13.15 -11.76
CA PHE A 167 -0.83 12.76 -11.55
C PHE A 167 -0.10 12.44 -12.87
N GLU A 168 1.21 12.62 -12.88
CA GLU A 168 2.12 12.15 -13.92
C GLU A 168 2.66 10.76 -13.53
N LEU A 169 2.47 9.77 -14.42
CA LEU A 169 2.96 8.41 -14.21
C LEU A 169 4.49 8.34 -14.35
N GLU A 170 5.18 7.81 -13.36
CA GLU A 170 6.64 7.61 -13.39
C GLU A 170 7.03 6.15 -13.60
N ASN A 171 6.40 5.22 -12.90
CA ASN A 171 6.71 3.80 -13.02
C ASN A 171 5.44 2.94 -12.95
N ILE A 172 5.32 1.95 -13.82
CA ILE A 172 4.27 0.94 -13.78
C ILE A 172 4.95 -0.44 -13.78
N HIS A 173 4.81 -1.16 -12.68
CA HIS A 173 5.29 -2.53 -12.55
C HIS A 173 4.08 -3.46 -12.44
N PRO A 174 3.72 -4.20 -13.52
CA PRO A 174 2.56 -5.09 -13.54
C PRO A 174 2.64 -6.22 -12.52
N ARG A 175 3.87 -6.65 -12.23
CA ARG A 175 4.19 -7.74 -11.30
C ARG A 175 5.31 -7.26 -10.40
N PHE A 176 5.03 -7.11 -9.10
CA PHE A 176 6.01 -6.62 -8.14
C PHE A 176 6.22 -7.63 -7.02
N LEU A 177 5.24 -7.83 -6.15
CA LEU A 177 5.34 -8.78 -5.05
C LEU A 177 4.45 -10.01 -5.26
N PRO A 178 4.76 -11.15 -4.64
CA PRO A 178 3.81 -12.27 -4.51
C PRO A 178 2.52 -11.81 -3.82
N LEU A 179 1.39 -12.50 -4.07
CA LEU A 179 0.09 -12.11 -3.52
C LEU A 179 0.02 -12.24 -2.00
N SER A 180 0.72 -13.22 -1.43
CA SER A 180 0.75 -13.43 0.02
C SER A 180 2.08 -14.00 0.48
N PHE A 181 2.39 -13.80 1.76
CA PHE A 181 3.57 -14.36 2.43
C PHE A 181 3.31 -15.76 3.03
N ARG A 182 2.17 -16.40 2.69
CA ARG A 182 1.79 -17.73 3.22
C ARG A 182 2.56 -18.90 2.61
N GLY A 183 3.39 -18.66 1.60
CA GLY A 183 3.94 -19.70 0.72
C GLY A 183 5.13 -20.50 1.26
N GLY A 184 5.45 -20.50 2.57
CA GLY A 184 6.53 -21.32 3.12
C GLY A 184 7.95 -21.00 2.61
N MET A 185 8.14 -19.96 1.80
CA MET A 185 9.46 -19.55 1.31
C MET A 185 10.32 -19.06 2.49
N PRO A 186 11.61 -19.41 2.51
CA PRO A 186 12.52 -18.88 3.51
C PRO A 186 12.57 -17.35 3.39
N VAL A 187 12.29 -16.65 4.50
CA VAL A 187 12.36 -15.19 4.56
C VAL A 187 13.61 -14.82 5.34
N SER A 188 14.50 -14.11 4.67
CA SER A 188 15.64 -13.42 5.31
C SER A 188 15.79 -12.04 4.69
N ARG A 189 16.40 -11.12 5.43
CA ARG A 189 16.67 -9.76 4.92
C ARG A 189 17.42 -9.77 3.59
N PHE A 190 18.42 -10.65 3.46
CA PHE A 190 19.20 -10.80 2.23
C PHE A 190 18.31 -11.23 1.05
N LEU A 191 17.47 -12.25 1.21
CA LEU A 191 16.60 -12.75 0.15
C LEU A 191 15.57 -11.69 -0.29
N VAL A 192 14.92 -11.01 0.67
CA VAL A 192 13.95 -9.95 0.34
C VAL A 192 14.63 -8.80 -0.39
N LYS A 193 15.78 -8.33 0.09
CA LYS A 193 16.55 -7.27 -0.54
C LYS A 193 17.00 -7.64 -1.95
N THR A 194 17.48 -8.87 -2.13
CA THR A 194 17.86 -9.42 -3.45
C THR A 194 16.66 -9.46 -4.39
N TYR A 195 15.53 -10.00 -3.92
CA TYR A 195 14.29 -10.03 -4.71
C TYR A 195 13.89 -8.61 -5.16
N LEU A 196 13.88 -7.63 -4.24
CA LEU A 196 13.49 -6.25 -4.55
C LEU A 196 14.47 -5.57 -5.53
N SER A 197 15.72 -6.02 -5.60
CA SER A 197 16.72 -5.51 -6.56
C SER A 197 16.69 -6.21 -7.93
N MET A 198 15.86 -7.26 -8.09
CA MET A 198 15.83 -8.10 -9.30
C MET A 198 14.47 -8.04 -10.02
N PRO A 199 14.21 -7.04 -10.88
CA PRO A 199 12.92 -6.93 -11.60
C PRO A 199 12.56 -8.15 -12.44
N PHE A 200 13.55 -8.95 -12.84
CA PHE A 200 13.32 -10.22 -13.52
C PHE A 200 12.58 -11.22 -12.61
N ALA A 201 12.95 -11.32 -11.33
CA ALA A 201 12.27 -12.19 -10.38
C ALA A 201 10.81 -11.74 -10.17
N TRP A 202 10.52 -10.44 -10.25
CA TRP A 202 9.16 -9.93 -10.17
C TRP A 202 8.27 -10.49 -11.29
N LYS A 203 8.80 -10.58 -12.53
CA LYS A 203 8.06 -11.15 -13.67
C LYS A 203 7.68 -12.62 -13.48
N ILE A 204 8.41 -13.35 -12.64
CA ILE A 204 8.13 -14.76 -12.36
C ILE A 204 7.15 -14.91 -11.18
N PHE A 205 7.45 -14.28 -10.06
CA PHE A 205 6.78 -14.51 -8.78
C PHE A 205 5.73 -13.45 -8.43
N GLY A 206 5.83 -12.24 -8.99
CA GLY A 206 4.95 -11.13 -8.67
C GLY A 206 3.52 -11.37 -9.14
N LYS A 207 2.56 -11.05 -8.28
CA LYS A 207 1.12 -11.05 -8.55
C LYS A 207 0.46 -9.74 -8.16
N GLN A 208 1.19 -8.89 -7.46
CA GLN A 208 0.76 -7.53 -7.12
C GLN A 208 1.39 -6.55 -8.11
N PHE A 209 0.69 -5.49 -8.47
CA PHE A 209 1.27 -4.36 -9.19
C PHE A 209 1.94 -3.38 -8.22
N LEU A 210 2.81 -2.53 -8.76
CA LEU A 210 3.26 -1.29 -8.12
C LEU A 210 3.22 -0.18 -9.17
N VAL A 211 2.44 0.87 -8.90
CA VAL A 211 2.37 2.08 -9.73
C VAL A 211 2.90 3.25 -8.91
N VAL A 212 3.80 4.03 -9.49
CA VAL A 212 4.36 5.24 -8.87
C VAL A 212 4.08 6.42 -9.78
N ALA A 213 3.57 7.48 -9.20
CA ALA A 213 3.23 8.71 -9.91
C ALA A 213 3.60 9.94 -9.08
N ARG A 214 3.74 11.09 -9.75
CA ARG A 214 4.12 12.37 -9.17
C ARG A 214 3.00 13.38 -9.39
N LYS A 215 2.74 14.23 -8.41
CA LYS A 215 1.96 15.45 -8.61
C LYS A 215 2.85 16.48 -9.31
N PRO A 216 2.42 17.06 -10.44
CA PRO A 216 3.17 18.11 -11.15
C PRO A 216 3.53 19.31 -10.29
#